data_9bc40ac056dc551d3ae7f8398df90d66
#
_entry.id   9bc40ac056dc551d3ae7f8398df90d66
#
_cell.length_a   1.000
_cell.length_b   1.000
_cell.length_c   1.000
_cell.angle_alpha   90.00
_cell.angle_beta   90.00
_cell.angle_gamma   90.00
#
_symmetry.space_group_name_H-M   'P 1'
#
loop_
_entity.id
_entity.type
_entity.pdbx_description
1 polymer ?
#
loop_
_entity_poly.entity_id
_entity_poly.type
_entity_poly.pdbx_seq_one_letter_code
_entity_poly.pdbx_strand_id
1 'polypeptide(L)'
;MIVELSANPRYAVSVIDDVTVPAAADFELPRVLAARADRHRLAPVQYVARTGESWCSRVMQDIPLEMSKSTFSHHLRILREAGVVAKRMEGTKSFMCVRKADLDARFPGLIDSILNADAEMVP
;
A
#
# COMPACT_ATOMS: atom_id res chain seq x y z
N MET A 1 16.20 -11.80 -6.14
CA MET A 1 16.77 -10.45 -6.01
C MET A 1 16.06 -9.72 -4.90
N ILE A 2 16.81 -9.06 -4.07
CA ILE A 2 16.22 -8.25 -3.04
C ILE A 2 15.61 -7.03 -3.70
N VAL A 3 14.34 -6.91 -3.55
CA VAL A 3 13.63 -5.75 -4.04
C VAL A 3 13.82 -4.65 -3.01
N GLU A 4 14.07 -3.45 -3.48
CA GLU A 4 14.05 -2.31 -2.59
C GLU A 4 12.61 -2.08 -2.15
N LEU A 5 12.19 -2.87 -1.17
CA LEU A 5 10.90 -2.66 -0.56
C LEU A 5 11.04 -1.55 0.46
N SER A 6 11.24 -0.33 -0.03
CA SER A 6 11.49 0.83 0.79
C SER A 6 12.79 0.73 1.59
N ALA A 7 13.06 1.72 2.39
CA ALA A 7 14.20 1.73 3.29
C ALA A 7 14.00 0.84 4.51
N ASN A 8 12.86 0.19 4.66
CA ASN A 8 12.58 -0.64 5.83
C ASN A 8 13.00 -2.08 5.58
N PRO A 9 14.09 -2.58 6.24
CA PRO A 9 14.61 -3.92 6.00
C PRO A 9 13.61 -5.04 6.35
N ARG A 10 12.59 -4.76 7.15
CA ARG A 10 11.56 -5.74 7.46
C ARG A 10 10.74 -6.15 6.25
N TYR A 11 10.79 -5.36 5.17
CA TYR A 11 10.09 -5.63 3.92
C TYR A 11 11.02 -6.06 2.79
N ALA A 12 12.31 -6.22 3.07
CA ALA A 12 13.32 -6.46 2.04
C ALA A 12 13.16 -7.81 1.35
N VAL A 13 12.72 -8.83 2.06
CA VAL A 13 12.47 -10.15 1.49
C VAL A 13 11.14 -10.63 2.02
N SER A 14 10.17 -10.76 1.15
CA SER A 14 8.87 -11.26 1.57
C SER A 14 8.23 -12.05 0.45
N VAL A 15 8.37 -13.36 0.52
CA VAL A 15 7.59 -14.25 -0.31
C VAL A 15 6.48 -14.78 0.57
N ILE A 16 5.38 -14.04 0.62
CA ILE A 16 4.24 -14.38 1.47
C ILE A 16 3.22 -15.17 0.68
N ASP A 17 3.13 -14.88 -0.63
CA ASP A 17 2.18 -15.51 -1.55
C ASP A 17 2.70 -15.35 -2.98
N ASP A 18 1.85 -15.62 -3.97
CA ASP A 18 2.23 -15.55 -5.39
C ASP A 18 2.22 -14.14 -5.96
N VAL A 19 2.16 -13.12 -5.13
CA VAL A 19 2.12 -11.74 -5.59
C VAL A 19 3.50 -11.30 -6.07
N THR A 20 3.56 -10.83 -7.30
CA THR A 20 4.77 -10.23 -7.86
C THR A 20 4.89 -8.80 -7.34
N VAL A 21 5.94 -8.54 -6.58
CA VAL A 21 6.20 -7.23 -5.98
C VAL A 21 7.24 -6.51 -6.81
N PRO A 22 6.91 -5.35 -7.40
CA PRO A 22 7.87 -4.65 -8.26
C PRO A 22 8.95 -3.93 -7.46
N ALA A 23 10.14 -3.84 -8.03
CA ALA A 23 11.17 -2.91 -7.58
C ALA A 23 10.75 -1.49 -7.95
N ALA A 24 11.27 -0.50 -7.23
CA ALA A 24 10.92 0.91 -7.49
C ALA A 24 11.19 1.31 -8.95
N ALA A 25 12.29 0.82 -9.53
CA ALA A 25 12.62 1.11 -10.92
C ALA A 25 11.61 0.56 -11.93
N ASP A 26 10.83 -0.43 -11.53
CA ASP A 26 9.86 -1.10 -12.40
C ASP A 26 8.43 -0.57 -12.19
N PHE A 27 8.25 0.45 -11.38
CA PHE A 27 6.93 1.05 -11.18
C PHE A 27 6.41 1.64 -12.50
N GLU A 28 5.16 1.32 -12.79
CA GLU A 28 4.45 1.85 -13.94
C GLU A 28 3.40 2.85 -13.47
N LEU A 29 3.53 4.11 -13.87
CA LEU A 29 2.63 5.16 -13.41
C LEU A 29 1.15 4.85 -13.66
N PRO A 30 0.73 4.39 -14.84
CA PRO A 30 -0.69 4.04 -15.03
C PRO A 30 -1.18 2.99 -14.05
N ARG A 31 -0.34 2.03 -13.72
CA ARG A 31 -0.68 0.96 -12.79
C ARG A 31 -0.82 1.48 -11.36
N VAL A 32 0.09 2.36 -10.96
CA VAL A 32 0.03 3.02 -9.65
C VAL A 32 -1.24 3.85 -9.52
N LEU A 33 -1.56 4.63 -10.54
CA LEU A 33 -2.78 5.45 -10.53
C LEU A 33 -4.04 4.60 -10.54
N ALA A 34 -4.08 3.55 -11.37
CA ALA A 34 -5.23 2.65 -11.44
C ALA A 34 -5.47 1.93 -10.11
N ALA A 35 -4.41 1.52 -9.43
CA ALA A 35 -4.55 0.84 -8.15
C ALA A 35 -5.20 1.74 -7.09
N ARG A 36 -5.16 3.04 -7.25
CA ARG A 36 -5.70 4.03 -6.32
C ARG A 36 -7.01 4.66 -6.78
N ALA A 37 -7.51 4.25 -7.94
CA ALA A 37 -8.74 4.82 -8.50
C ALA A 37 -10.02 4.35 -7.79
N ASP A 38 -9.92 3.35 -6.94
CA ASP A 38 -11.04 2.78 -6.21
C ASP A 38 -11.02 3.23 -4.76
N ARG A 39 -12.17 3.72 -4.23
CA ARG A 39 -12.28 4.18 -2.84
C ARG A 39 -11.86 3.11 -1.85
N HIS A 40 -12.21 1.86 -2.11
CA HIS A 40 -11.90 0.74 -1.22
C HIS A 40 -10.41 0.41 -1.21
N ARG A 41 -9.68 0.81 -2.25
CA ARG A 41 -8.23 0.70 -2.28
C ARG A 41 -7.56 1.95 -1.72
N LEU A 42 -8.14 3.11 -1.96
CA LEU A 42 -7.57 4.37 -1.50
C LEU A 42 -7.63 4.52 0.02
N ALA A 43 -8.74 4.12 0.65
CA ALA A 43 -8.94 4.28 2.09
C ALA A 43 -7.85 3.59 2.94
N PRO A 44 -7.47 2.32 2.66
CA PRO A 44 -6.37 1.71 3.39
C PRO A 44 -5.03 2.45 3.23
N VAL A 45 -4.75 2.95 2.03
CA VAL A 45 -3.53 3.71 1.77
C VAL A 45 -3.51 4.99 2.59
N GLN A 46 -4.60 5.73 2.62
CA GLN A 46 -4.72 6.96 3.41
C GLN A 46 -4.56 6.69 4.90
N TYR A 47 -5.19 5.63 5.39
CA TYR A 47 -5.09 5.24 6.78
C TYR A 47 -3.64 4.96 7.17
N VAL A 48 -2.96 4.11 6.41
CA VAL A 48 -1.59 3.70 6.71
C VAL A 48 -0.60 4.84 6.49
N ALA A 49 -0.86 5.71 5.53
CA ALA A 49 -0.02 6.89 5.32
C ALA A 49 -0.03 7.83 6.53
N ARG A 50 -1.16 7.89 7.25
CA ARG A 50 -1.29 8.74 8.44
C ARG A 50 -0.77 8.07 9.70
N THR A 51 -1.05 6.78 9.86
CA THR A 51 -0.75 6.06 11.11
C THR A 51 0.58 5.33 11.08
N GLY A 52 1.19 5.16 9.89
CA GLY A 52 2.36 4.34 9.72
C GLY A 52 2.01 2.86 9.58
N GLU A 53 3.01 1.99 9.68
CA GLU A 53 2.80 0.55 9.59
C GLU A 53 1.70 0.10 10.56
N SER A 54 0.75 -0.66 10.03
CA SER A 54 -0.43 -1.08 10.81
C SER A 54 -0.78 -2.52 10.52
N TRP A 55 -1.40 -3.19 11.48
CA TRP A 55 -1.94 -4.53 11.26
C TRP A 55 -3.04 -4.45 10.20
N CYS A 56 -3.04 -5.39 9.27
CA CYS A 56 -4.07 -5.42 8.22
C CYS A 56 -5.48 -5.53 8.80
N SER A 57 -5.66 -6.30 9.86
CA SER A 57 -6.96 -6.41 10.51
C SER A 57 -7.41 -5.10 11.14
N ARG A 58 -6.48 -4.34 11.71
CA ARG A 58 -6.78 -3.02 12.29
C ARG A 58 -7.16 -2.03 11.19
N VAL A 59 -6.45 -2.04 10.08
CA VAL A 59 -6.77 -1.19 8.94
C VAL A 59 -8.19 -1.47 8.44
N MET A 60 -8.52 -2.75 8.25
CA MET A 60 -9.84 -3.13 7.79
C MET A 60 -10.94 -2.71 8.76
N GLN A 61 -10.65 -2.76 10.07
CA GLN A 61 -11.62 -2.39 11.12
C GLN A 61 -11.84 -0.88 11.19
N ASP A 62 -10.78 -0.10 11.03
CA ASP A 62 -10.82 1.35 11.30
C ASP A 62 -11.20 2.20 10.09
N ILE A 63 -11.04 1.69 8.86
CA ILE A 63 -11.43 2.45 7.68
C ILE A 63 -12.96 2.60 7.61
N PRO A 64 -13.46 3.73 7.09
CA PRO A 64 -14.90 4.01 7.09
C PRO A 64 -15.65 3.33 5.94
N LEU A 65 -15.22 2.15 5.54
CA LEU A 65 -15.83 1.38 4.46
C LEU A 65 -15.94 -0.06 4.89
N GLU A 66 -17.12 -0.64 4.71
CA GLU A 66 -17.32 -2.05 5.00
C GLU A 66 -16.87 -2.90 3.82
N MET A 67 -16.13 -3.94 4.10
CA MET A 67 -15.76 -4.94 3.11
C MET A 67 -15.43 -6.26 3.80
N SER A 68 -15.63 -7.35 3.09
CA SER A 68 -15.27 -8.66 3.61
C SER A 68 -13.75 -8.81 3.67
N LYS A 69 -13.29 -9.78 4.45
CA LYS A 69 -11.87 -10.08 4.55
C LYS A 69 -11.28 -10.46 3.19
N SER A 70 -12.00 -11.23 2.39
CA SER A 70 -11.53 -11.62 1.07
C SER A 70 -11.47 -10.44 0.12
N THR A 71 -12.43 -9.53 0.18
CA THR A 71 -12.41 -8.30 -0.62
C THR A 71 -11.23 -7.42 -0.23
N PHE A 72 -10.99 -7.25 1.07
CA PHE A 72 -9.83 -6.49 1.54
C PHE A 72 -8.52 -7.11 1.04
N SER A 73 -8.39 -8.43 1.14
CA SER A 73 -7.19 -9.12 0.65
C SER A 73 -7.00 -8.94 -0.86
N HIS A 74 -8.09 -8.93 -1.62
CA HIS A 74 -8.05 -8.67 -3.06
C HIS A 74 -7.52 -7.26 -3.35
N HIS A 75 -8.04 -6.25 -2.67
CA HIS A 75 -7.59 -4.87 -2.85
C HIS A 75 -6.13 -4.70 -2.41
N LEU A 76 -5.74 -5.33 -1.32
CA LEU A 76 -4.38 -5.30 -0.85
C LEU A 76 -3.42 -5.90 -1.87
N ARG A 77 -3.82 -7.00 -2.52
CA ARG A 77 -3.02 -7.62 -3.56
C ARG A 77 -2.78 -6.67 -4.74
N ILE A 78 -3.83 -5.99 -5.20
CA ILE A 78 -3.70 -5.02 -6.29
C ILE A 78 -2.72 -3.90 -5.91
N LEU A 79 -2.82 -3.38 -4.70
CA LEU A 79 -1.92 -2.34 -4.21
C LEU A 79 -0.47 -2.83 -4.12
N ARG A 80 -0.26 -4.07 -3.70
CA ARG A 80 1.07 -4.65 -3.62
C ARG A 80 1.68 -4.87 -5.01
N GLU A 81 0.90 -5.39 -5.95
CA GLU A 81 1.35 -5.61 -7.32
C GLU A 81 1.69 -4.31 -8.03
N ALA A 82 1.00 -3.24 -7.69
CA ALA A 82 1.29 -1.92 -8.25
C ALA A 82 2.48 -1.23 -7.58
N GLY A 83 2.95 -1.74 -6.44
CA GLY A 83 4.06 -1.14 -5.72
C GLY A 83 3.67 -0.05 -4.73
N VAL A 84 2.40 0.13 -4.46
CA VAL A 84 1.92 1.19 -3.56
C VAL A 84 2.14 0.83 -2.10
N VAL A 85 1.89 -0.42 -1.74
CA VAL A 85 2.07 -0.89 -0.36
C VAL A 85 2.96 -2.12 -0.31
N ALA A 86 3.53 -2.34 0.87
CA ALA A 86 4.25 -3.56 1.20
C ALA A 86 3.54 -4.26 2.35
N LYS A 87 3.71 -5.56 2.43
CA LYS A 87 3.13 -6.41 3.45
C LYS A 87 4.20 -7.30 4.06
N ARG A 88 4.17 -7.47 5.37
CA ARG A 88 5.04 -8.43 6.06
C ARG A 88 4.23 -9.25 7.04
N MET A 89 4.75 -10.41 7.39
CA MET A 89 4.17 -11.28 8.41
C MET A 89 5.00 -11.24 9.68
N GLU A 90 4.31 -11.30 10.80
CA GLU A 90 4.92 -11.50 12.11
C GLU A 90 4.09 -12.55 12.83
N GLY A 91 4.57 -13.78 12.83
CA GLY A 91 3.76 -14.92 13.23
C GLY A 91 2.57 -15.08 12.29
N THR A 92 1.37 -15.08 12.85
CA THR A 92 0.12 -15.15 12.06
C THR A 92 -0.45 -13.79 11.70
N LYS A 93 0.20 -12.71 12.16
CA LYS A 93 -0.29 -11.34 11.92
C LYS A 93 0.38 -10.75 10.70
N SER A 94 -0.42 -10.07 9.88
CA SER A 94 0.09 -9.34 8.72
C SER A 94 0.06 -7.84 8.99
N PHE A 95 1.11 -7.17 8.52
CA PHE A 95 1.26 -5.72 8.63
C PHE A 95 1.42 -5.13 7.25
N MET A 96 0.98 -3.91 7.07
CA MET A 96 1.15 -3.19 5.81
C MET A 96 1.69 -1.79 6.05
N CYS A 97 2.40 -1.27 5.07
CA CYS A 97 2.85 0.11 5.03
C CYS A 97 2.81 0.64 3.61
N VAL A 98 2.78 1.96 3.46
CA VAL A 98 2.92 2.59 2.14
C VAL A 98 4.40 2.65 1.78
N ARG A 99 4.73 2.30 0.54
CA ARG A 99 6.10 2.38 0.03
C ARG A 99 6.44 3.81 -0.38
N LYS A 100 6.33 4.73 0.57
CA LYS A 100 6.45 6.16 0.29
C LYS A 100 7.82 6.53 -0.27
N ALA A 101 8.89 6.02 0.32
CA ALA A 101 10.24 6.34 -0.14
C ALA A 101 10.47 5.90 -1.58
N ASP A 102 10.02 4.70 -1.93
CA ASP A 102 10.15 4.18 -3.29
C ASP A 102 9.30 4.95 -4.27
N LEU A 103 8.07 5.29 -3.88
CA LEU A 103 7.16 6.06 -4.72
C LEU A 103 7.66 7.48 -4.92
N ASP A 104 8.18 8.11 -3.87
CA ASP A 104 8.75 9.46 -3.97
C ASP A 104 10.01 9.48 -4.82
N ALA A 105 10.81 8.42 -4.78
CA ALA A 105 12.02 8.33 -5.60
C ALA A 105 11.67 8.24 -7.09
N ARG A 106 10.59 7.53 -7.43
CA ARG A 106 10.18 7.30 -8.82
C ARG A 106 9.24 8.39 -9.35
N PHE A 107 8.34 8.86 -8.50
CA PHE A 107 7.33 9.88 -8.83
C PHE A 107 7.31 10.95 -7.74
N PRO A 108 8.30 11.87 -7.72
CA PRO A 108 8.42 12.85 -6.65
C PRO A 108 7.14 13.69 -6.47
N GLY A 109 6.65 13.74 -5.26
CA GLY A 109 5.48 14.55 -4.91
C GLY A 109 4.13 13.96 -5.25
N LEU A 110 4.07 12.86 -6.00
CA LEU A 110 2.81 12.28 -6.43
C LEU A 110 1.95 11.82 -5.23
N ILE A 111 2.55 11.07 -4.33
CA ILE A 111 1.82 10.54 -3.17
C ILE A 111 1.32 11.65 -2.27
N ASP A 112 2.16 12.62 -1.96
CA ASP A 112 1.77 13.75 -1.11
C ASP A 112 0.64 14.56 -1.75
N SER A 113 0.71 14.80 -3.06
CA SER A 113 -0.33 15.51 -3.78
C SER A 113 -1.66 14.79 -3.71
N ILE A 114 -1.66 13.47 -3.90
CA ILE A 114 -2.88 12.68 -3.87
C ILE A 114 -3.47 12.65 -2.45
N LEU A 115 -2.63 12.42 -1.45
CA LEU A 115 -3.10 12.37 -0.07
C LEU A 115 -3.65 13.72 0.40
N ASN A 116 -3.01 14.81 0.02
CA ASN A 116 -3.47 16.15 0.38
C ASN A 116 -4.77 16.52 -0.32
N ALA A 117 -4.90 16.17 -1.60
CA ALA A 117 -6.14 16.41 -2.34
C ALA A 117 -7.32 15.66 -1.70
N ASP A 118 -7.09 14.41 -1.32
CA ASP A 118 -8.13 13.61 -0.68
C ASP A 118 -8.53 14.18 0.68
N ALA A 119 -7.56 14.67 1.44
CA ALA A 119 -7.83 15.29 2.74
C ALA A 119 -8.72 16.51 2.62
N GLU A 120 -8.63 17.23 1.51
CA GLU A 120 -9.48 18.40 1.24
C GLU A 120 -10.86 18.00 0.72
N MET A 121 -10.98 16.86 0.06
CA MET A 121 -12.21 16.40 -0.56
C MET A 121 -13.12 15.64 0.39
N VAL A 122 -12.58 15.10 1.46
CA VAL A 122 -13.35 14.36 2.45
C VAL A 122 -13.84 15.33 3.52
N PRO A 123 -15.15 15.52 3.64
CA PRO A 123 -15.70 16.39 4.66
C PRO A 123 -15.38 15.91 6.07
#